data_19b179a0099a37b4f72ec4ae2a9ce8f8
#
_entry.id   19b179a0099a37b4f72ec4ae2a9ce8f8
#
_cell.length_a   1.000
_cell.length_b   1.000
_cell.length_c   1.000
_cell.angle_alpha   90.00
_cell.angle_beta   90.00
_cell.angle_gamma   90.00
#
_symmetry.space_group_name_H-M   'P 1'
#
loop_
_entity.id
_entity.type
_entity.pdbx_description
1 polymer ?
#
loop_
_entity_poly.entity_id
_entity_poly.type
_entity_poly.pdbx_seq_one_letter_code
_entity_poly.pdbx_strand_id
1 'polypeptide(L)'
;MRRALLPALAALLMIVPVQARQIDYAALWDGATPFHTFLENVKAQQESWRGRFANAAIDAAALTEARGLPGQRRILAIAEDRCSDSAWAVPYLAKLAAAVPEKLELRVIGRTAGRRVQSAHLTPDGRLATPTIVILDENNRFIGGWVERPSELQKWFVENKGSVGSDELHDHIDKWQAKDAGRSTVTEVLAILGRSPSEGK
;
A
#
# COMPACT_ATOMS: atom_id res chain seq x y z
N MET A 1 0.88 -55.56 -53.90
CA MET A 1 0.51 -54.19 -53.48
C MET A 1 0.71 -54.11 -51.95
N ARG A 2 1.83 -53.53 -51.50
CA ARG A 2 2.15 -53.36 -50.04
C ARG A 2 1.79 -51.92 -49.67
N ARG A 3 0.82 -51.74 -48.79
CA ARG A 3 0.45 -50.46 -48.22
C ARG A 3 1.41 -50.13 -47.06
N ALA A 4 2.18 -49.08 -47.19
CA ALA A 4 3.01 -48.57 -46.16
C ALA A 4 2.13 -47.73 -45.18
N LEU A 5 2.10 -48.11 -43.91
CA LEU A 5 1.54 -47.34 -42.80
C LEU A 5 2.59 -46.34 -42.32
N LEU A 6 2.30 -45.05 -42.46
CA LEU A 6 3.07 -43.96 -41.84
C LEU A 6 2.63 -43.81 -40.38
N PRO A 7 3.56 -43.72 -39.41
CA PRO A 7 3.20 -43.43 -38.06
C PRO A 7 2.94 -41.91 -37.89
N ALA A 8 1.75 -41.60 -37.39
CA ALA A 8 1.42 -40.21 -36.97
C ALA A 8 2.19 -39.87 -35.72
N LEU A 9 3.11 -38.90 -35.84
CA LEU A 9 3.85 -38.35 -34.72
C LEU A 9 2.93 -37.34 -33.99
N ALA A 10 2.35 -37.76 -32.86
CA ALA A 10 1.58 -36.89 -32.00
C ALA A 10 2.53 -35.98 -31.23
N ALA A 11 2.62 -34.69 -31.62
CA ALA A 11 3.34 -33.68 -30.88
C ALA A 11 2.57 -33.36 -29.60
N LEU A 12 3.08 -33.83 -28.47
CA LEU A 12 2.58 -33.51 -27.14
C LEU A 12 2.99 -32.07 -26.81
N LEU A 13 2.12 -31.09 -27.03
CA LEU A 13 2.26 -29.72 -26.56
C LEU A 13 2.24 -29.73 -25.01
N MET A 14 3.41 -29.66 -24.38
CA MET A 14 3.50 -29.38 -22.95
C MET A 14 3.02 -27.94 -22.71
N ILE A 15 1.79 -27.80 -22.24
CA ILE A 15 1.29 -26.55 -21.67
C ILE A 15 2.03 -26.36 -20.35
N VAL A 16 3.11 -25.56 -20.36
CA VAL A 16 3.76 -25.09 -19.15
C VAL A 16 2.78 -24.10 -18.50
N PRO A 17 2.26 -24.39 -17.29
CA PRO A 17 1.39 -23.45 -16.61
C PRO A 17 2.20 -22.16 -16.38
N VAL A 18 1.70 -21.03 -16.89
CA VAL A 18 2.19 -19.70 -16.51
C VAL A 18 1.81 -19.52 -15.05
N GLN A 19 2.67 -19.99 -14.17
CA GLN A 19 2.56 -19.65 -12.76
C GLN A 19 2.67 -18.14 -12.67
N ALA A 20 1.55 -17.47 -12.35
CA ALA A 20 1.56 -16.08 -11.96
C ALA A 20 2.61 -15.98 -10.84
N ARG A 21 3.76 -15.34 -11.14
CA ARG A 21 4.87 -15.28 -10.18
C ARG A 21 4.33 -14.61 -8.94
N GLN A 22 4.24 -15.34 -7.85
CA GLN A 22 3.85 -14.85 -6.53
C GLN A 22 4.68 -13.61 -6.18
N ILE A 23 4.07 -12.61 -5.53
CA ILE A 23 4.78 -11.42 -5.09
C ILE A 23 5.73 -11.83 -3.96
N ASP A 24 7.02 -11.55 -4.16
CA ASP A 24 8.06 -11.79 -3.15
C ASP A 24 8.10 -10.58 -2.19
N TYR A 25 7.26 -10.62 -1.17
CA TYR A 25 7.20 -9.56 -0.17
C TYR A 25 8.48 -9.45 0.66
N ALA A 26 9.22 -10.55 0.86
CA ALA A 26 10.49 -10.52 1.58
C ALA A 26 11.53 -9.70 0.81
N ALA A 27 11.72 -9.99 -0.48
CA ALA A 27 12.63 -9.23 -1.32
C ALA A 27 12.22 -7.75 -1.45
N LEU A 28 10.92 -7.45 -1.51
CA LEU A 28 10.43 -6.06 -1.54
C LEU A 28 10.71 -5.34 -0.23
N TRP A 29 10.51 -6.01 0.91
CA TRP A 29 10.79 -5.45 2.22
C TRP A 29 12.28 -5.16 2.42
N ASP A 30 13.14 -6.08 2.05
CA ASP A 30 14.59 -5.94 2.18
C ASP A 30 15.16 -4.83 1.28
N GLY A 31 14.57 -4.64 0.10
CA GLY A 31 14.90 -3.54 -0.81
C GLY A 31 14.24 -2.20 -0.48
N ALA A 32 13.34 -2.14 0.51
CA ALA A 32 12.63 -0.93 0.89
C ALA A 32 13.46 -0.04 1.82
N THR A 33 13.32 1.28 1.64
CA THR A 33 14.01 2.29 2.42
C THR A 33 13.26 2.56 3.73
N PRO A 34 13.91 2.54 4.90
CA PRO A 34 13.31 2.97 6.15
C PRO A 34 12.73 4.40 6.02
N PHE A 35 11.58 4.66 6.66
CA PHE A 35 10.85 5.92 6.46
C PHE A 35 11.71 7.16 6.77
N HIS A 36 12.52 7.17 7.84
CA HIS A 36 13.37 8.32 8.18
C HIS A 36 14.36 8.63 7.06
N THR A 37 15.03 7.61 6.52
CA THR A 37 15.95 7.75 5.39
C THR A 37 15.22 8.23 4.14
N PHE A 38 14.00 7.73 3.87
CA PHE A 38 13.16 8.24 2.79
C PHE A 38 12.86 9.72 2.99
N LEU A 39 12.43 10.13 4.19
CA LEU A 39 12.05 11.50 4.52
C LEU A 39 13.22 12.49 4.37
N GLU A 40 14.44 12.08 4.72
CA GLU A 40 15.66 12.87 4.52
C GLU A 40 15.92 13.14 3.03
N ASN A 41 15.62 12.16 2.17
CA ASN A 41 15.90 12.18 0.74
C ASN A 41 14.76 12.69 -0.14
N VAL A 42 13.59 13.04 0.43
CA VAL A 42 12.46 13.62 -0.30
C VAL A 42 12.89 14.88 -1.03
N LYS A 43 12.56 14.99 -2.32
CA LYS A 43 12.86 16.13 -3.19
C LYS A 43 11.63 16.98 -3.50
N ALA A 44 10.50 16.32 -3.75
CA ALA A 44 9.23 16.99 -4.02
C ALA A 44 8.39 17.09 -2.73
N GLN A 45 7.60 18.15 -2.62
CA GLN A 45 6.65 18.36 -1.49
C GLN A 45 7.28 18.21 -0.09
N GLN A 46 8.55 18.61 0.07
CA GLN A 46 9.33 18.44 1.31
C GLN A 46 8.61 18.99 2.54
N GLU A 47 8.00 20.16 2.42
CA GLU A 47 7.24 20.79 3.51
C GLU A 47 6.05 19.93 3.93
N SER A 48 5.29 19.42 2.95
CA SER A 48 4.14 18.53 3.21
C SER A 48 4.55 17.25 3.93
N TRP A 49 5.60 16.57 3.46
CA TRP A 49 6.11 15.34 4.07
C TRP A 49 6.62 15.58 5.50
N ARG A 50 7.53 16.53 5.65
CA ARG A 50 8.19 16.82 6.93
C ARG A 50 7.25 17.45 7.92
N GLY A 51 6.46 18.45 7.48
CA GLY A 51 5.49 19.13 8.33
C GLY A 51 4.41 18.20 8.86
N ARG A 52 3.86 17.32 8.01
CA ARG A 52 2.87 16.32 8.46
C ARG A 52 3.48 15.33 9.44
N PHE A 53 4.64 14.76 9.14
CA PHE A 53 5.28 13.84 10.09
C PHE A 53 5.59 14.51 11.44
N ALA A 54 6.10 15.73 11.44
CA ALA A 54 6.40 16.46 12.66
C ALA A 54 5.13 16.74 13.49
N ASN A 55 4.05 17.20 12.84
CA ASN A 55 2.84 17.69 13.49
C ASN A 55 1.73 16.63 13.62
N ALA A 56 1.89 15.43 13.04
CA ALA A 56 0.91 14.37 13.17
C ALA A 56 0.69 14.01 14.64
N ALA A 57 -0.56 14.01 15.07
CA ALA A 57 -0.99 13.52 16.38
C ALA A 57 -1.70 12.17 16.19
N ILE A 58 -1.26 11.16 16.93
CA ILE A 58 -1.92 9.87 17.01
C ILE A 58 -2.67 9.82 18.33
N ASP A 59 -3.96 9.53 18.29
CA ASP A 59 -4.77 9.49 19.50
C ASP A 59 -4.41 8.30 20.40
N ALA A 60 -4.77 8.43 21.69
CA ALA A 60 -4.43 7.43 22.71
C ALA A 60 -5.08 6.07 22.45
N ALA A 61 -6.26 6.03 21.84
CA ALA A 61 -6.96 4.78 21.51
C ALA A 61 -6.21 4.02 20.41
N ALA A 62 -5.80 4.72 19.34
CA ALA A 62 -4.99 4.15 18.27
C ALA A 62 -3.63 3.63 18.77
N LEU A 63 -2.97 4.34 19.68
CA LEU A 63 -1.73 3.88 20.30
C LEU A 63 -1.95 2.63 21.18
N THR A 64 -3.05 2.58 21.90
CA THR A 64 -3.40 1.40 22.73
C THR A 64 -3.65 0.19 21.85
N GLU A 65 -4.41 0.35 20.77
CA GLU A 65 -4.68 -0.70 19.78
C GLU A 65 -3.38 -1.18 19.14
N ALA A 66 -2.51 -0.26 18.70
CA ALA A 66 -1.23 -0.61 18.08
C ALA A 66 -0.30 -1.40 19.03
N ARG A 67 -0.25 -1.05 20.32
CA ARG A 67 0.51 -1.81 21.34
C ARG A 67 -0.05 -3.21 21.57
N GLY A 68 -1.36 -3.40 21.40
CA GLY A 68 -2.05 -4.68 21.52
C GLY A 68 -1.93 -5.61 20.32
N LEU A 69 -1.27 -5.22 19.24
CA LEU A 69 -1.13 -6.03 18.03
C LEU A 69 -0.45 -7.38 18.31
N PRO A 70 -0.93 -8.48 17.68
CA PRO A 70 -0.36 -9.80 17.84
C PRO A 70 0.98 -9.91 17.09
N GLY A 71 2.10 -9.75 17.76
CA GLY A 71 3.44 -9.78 17.17
C GLY A 71 3.84 -8.46 16.51
N GLN A 72 4.96 -8.47 15.80
CA GLN A 72 5.42 -7.33 15.00
C GLN A 72 4.69 -7.28 13.66
N ARG A 73 4.52 -6.09 13.15
CA ARG A 73 3.91 -5.81 11.85
C ARG A 73 4.81 -4.90 11.02
N ARG A 74 4.86 -5.17 9.74
CA ARG A 74 5.62 -4.42 8.75
C ARG A 74 4.66 -3.67 7.84
N ILE A 75 4.87 -2.37 7.70
CA ILE A 75 4.10 -1.49 6.81
C ILE A 75 4.99 -1.18 5.62
N LEU A 76 4.71 -1.79 4.47
CA LEU A 76 5.41 -1.53 3.22
C LEU A 76 4.59 -0.53 2.40
N ALA A 77 5.09 0.69 2.25
CA ALA A 77 4.44 1.74 1.49
C ALA A 77 5.03 1.85 0.08
N ILE A 78 4.22 1.59 -0.94
CA ILE A 78 4.56 1.94 -2.31
C ILE A 78 4.15 3.40 -2.50
N ALA A 79 5.11 4.31 -2.50
CA ALA A 79 4.86 5.75 -2.48
C ALA A 79 5.84 6.52 -3.37
N GLU A 80 5.47 7.73 -3.74
CA GLU A 80 6.33 8.67 -4.46
C GLU A 80 6.28 10.04 -3.78
N ASP A 81 7.42 10.71 -3.71
CA ASP A 81 7.58 11.99 -3.02
C ASP A 81 6.76 13.12 -3.66
N ARG A 82 6.47 13.02 -4.98
CA ARG A 82 5.64 13.96 -5.73
C ARG A 82 4.13 13.73 -5.60
N CYS A 83 3.69 12.58 -5.04
CA CYS A 83 2.28 12.24 -4.93
C CYS A 83 1.68 12.89 -3.67
N SER A 84 0.65 13.73 -3.84
CA SER A 84 -0.03 14.42 -2.73
C SER A 84 -0.71 13.45 -1.78
N ASP A 85 -1.37 12.40 -2.28
CA ASP A 85 -1.99 11.37 -1.44
C ASP A 85 -0.95 10.59 -0.63
N SER A 86 0.24 10.31 -1.23
CA SER A 86 1.35 9.71 -0.48
C SER A 86 1.88 10.64 0.61
N ALA A 87 2.11 11.93 0.27
CA ALA A 87 2.54 12.95 1.22
C ALA A 87 1.49 13.27 2.29
N TRP A 88 0.23 12.89 2.06
CA TRP A 88 -0.82 12.94 3.07
C TRP A 88 -0.79 11.72 3.98
N ALA A 89 -0.99 10.52 3.46
CA ALA A 89 -1.27 9.32 4.25
C ALA A 89 -0.04 8.73 4.97
N VAL A 90 1.09 8.63 4.25
CA VAL A 90 2.27 7.90 4.75
C VAL A 90 2.88 8.52 6.01
N PRO A 91 2.98 9.85 6.16
CA PRO A 91 3.52 10.46 7.38
C PRO A 91 2.73 10.12 8.66
N TYR A 92 1.40 9.97 8.59
CA TYR A 92 0.60 9.55 9.76
C TYR A 92 0.87 8.11 10.15
N LEU A 93 0.99 7.21 9.16
CA LEU A 93 1.35 5.81 9.41
C LEU A 93 2.77 5.68 9.96
N ALA A 94 3.69 6.51 9.45
CA ALA A 94 5.06 6.56 9.97
C ALA A 94 5.12 7.11 11.40
N LYS A 95 4.27 8.09 11.73
CA LYS A 95 4.15 8.61 13.10
C LYS A 95 3.61 7.56 14.07
N LEU A 96 2.60 6.79 13.63
CA LEU A 96 2.10 5.64 14.39
C LEU A 96 3.23 4.62 14.63
N ALA A 97 3.96 4.22 13.58
CA ALA A 97 5.06 3.28 13.70
C ALA A 97 6.18 3.80 14.62
N ALA A 98 6.53 5.06 14.53
CA ALA A 98 7.53 5.69 15.41
C ALA A 98 7.10 5.75 16.88
N ALA A 99 5.80 5.78 17.17
CA ALA A 99 5.26 5.80 18.53
C ALA A 99 5.21 4.41 19.18
N VAL A 100 5.30 3.32 18.41
CA VAL A 100 5.27 1.93 18.89
C VAL A 100 6.29 1.06 18.13
N PRO A 101 7.59 1.40 18.18
CA PRO A 101 8.62 0.78 17.34
C PRO A 101 8.85 -0.70 17.64
N GLU A 102 8.45 -1.16 18.82
CA GLU A 102 8.48 -2.59 19.21
C GLU A 102 7.41 -3.41 18.49
N LYS A 103 6.41 -2.76 17.91
CA LYS A 103 5.28 -3.40 17.19
C LYS A 103 5.29 -3.13 15.69
N LEU A 104 5.69 -1.92 15.28
CA LEU A 104 5.54 -1.45 13.91
C LEU A 104 6.85 -0.98 13.32
N GLU A 105 7.10 -1.35 12.06
CA GLU A 105 8.14 -0.76 11.23
C GLU A 105 7.52 -0.33 9.89
N LEU A 106 7.88 0.86 9.40
CA LEU A 106 7.46 1.36 8.10
C LEU A 106 8.65 1.59 7.18
N ARG A 107 8.57 0.98 5.99
CA ARG A 107 9.52 1.21 4.90
C ARG A 107 8.80 1.65 3.62
N VAL A 108 9.52 2.35 2.76
CA VAL A 108 8.99 2.92 1.51
C VAL A 108 9.76 2.36 0.32
N ILE A 109 9.02 1.98 -0.74
CA ILE A 109 9.57 1.69 -2.07
C ILE A 109 8.86 2.54 -3.13
N GLY A 110 9.57 2.84 -4.23
CA GLY A 110 8.99 3.55 -5.38
C GLY A 110 8.07 2.67 -6.23
N ARG A 111 7.26 3.33 -7.08
CA ARG A 111 6.30 2.66 -8.00
C ARG A 111 6.92 1.58 -8.87
N THR A 112 8.14 1.78 -9.37
CA THR A 112 8.78 0.81 -10.27
C THR A 112 8.98 -0.53 -9.57
N ALA A 113 9.55 -0.53 -8.36
CA ALA A 113 9.75 -1.75 -7.57
C ALA A 113 8.41 -2.32 -7.07
N GLY A 114 7.47 -1.45 -6.67
CA GLY A 114 6.14 -1.83 -6.15
C GLY A 114 5.08 -2.13 -7.20
N ARG A 115 5.40 -2.08 -8.51
CA ARG A 115 4.41 -2.18 -9.60
C ARG A 115 3.51 -3.42 -9.52
N ARG A 116 4.07 -4.55 -9.16
CA ARG A 116 3.31 -5.81 -9.04
C ARG A 116 2.34 -5.78 -7.87
N VAL A 117 2.76 -5.18 -6.75
CA VAL A 117 1.89 -4.97 -5.59
C VAL A 117 0.73 -4.07 -5.97
N GLN A 118 0.98 -2.93 -6.62
CA GLN A 118 -0.09 -2.04 -7.09
C GLN A 118 -1.07 -2.74 -8.05
N SER A 119 -0.57 -3.61 -8.94
CA SER A 119 -1.43 -4.37 -9.86
C SER A 119 -2.32 -5.40 -9.14
N ALA A 120 -1.91 -5.87 -7.97
CA ALA A 120 -2.71 -6.75 -7.12
C ALA A 120 -3.68 -6.01 -6.19
N HIS A 121 -3.50 -4.68 -6.04
CA HIS A 121 -4.25 -3.81 -5.14
C HIS A 121 -4.70 -2.55 -5.88
N LEU A 122 -5.73 -2.67 -6.70
CA LEU A 122 -6.29 -1.54 -7.44
C LEU A 122 -7.25 -0.73 -6.56
N THR A 123 -7.43 0.54 -6.92
CA THR A 123 -8.53 1.35 -6.40
C THR A 123 -9.89 0.76 -6.81
N PRO A 124 -11.00 1.13 -6.16
CA PRO A 124 -12.33 0.64 -6.52
C PRO A 124 -12.73 0.89 -7.98
N ASP A 125 -12.16 1.91 -8.60
CA ASP A 125 -12.36 2.27 -10.01
C ASP A 125 -11.28 1.69 -10.95
N GLY A 126 -10.48 0.71 -10.46
CA GLY A 126 -9.56 -0.10 -11.27
C GLY A 126 -8.22 0.57 -11.60
N ARG A 127 -7.82 1.65 -10.91
CA ARG A 127 -6.56 2.35 -11.15
C ARG A 127 -5.42 1.81 -10.30
N LEU A 128 -4.20 1.93 -10.81
CA LEU A 128 -2.98 1.85 -10.02
C LEU A 128 -2.79 3.20 -9.29
N ALA A 129 -2.66 3.18 -7.97
CA ALA A 129 -2.53 4.41 -7.19
C ALA A 129 -1.34 4.37 -6.22
N THR A 130 -0.92 5.54 -5.78
CA THR A 130 -0.01 5.75 -4.65
C THR A 130 -0.67 6.68 -3.63
N PRO A 131 -0.51 6.41 -2.32
CA PRO A 131 0.20 5.25 -1.81
C PRO A 131 -0.60 3.95 -1.98
N THR A 132 0.10 2.83 -2.17
CA THR A 132 -0.42 1.49 -1.91
C THR A 132 0.30 0.96 -0.68
N ILE A 133 -0.43 0.66 0.37
CA ILE A 133 0.10 0.17 1.63
C ILE A 133 -0.14 -1.34 1.70
N VAL A 134 0.89 -2.09 2.02
CA VAL A 134 0.82 -3.52 2.29
C VAL A 134 1.24 -3.79 3.72
N ILE A 135 0.46 -4.59 4.41
CA ILE A 135 0.72 -5.03 5.77
C ILE A 135 1.23 -6.46 5.72
N LEU A 136 2.38 -6.67 6.36
CA LEU A 136 3.03 -7.97 6.48
C LEU A 136 3.23 -8.30 7.96
N ASP A 137 3.33 -9.59 8.27
CA ASP A 137 3.81 -10.03 9.58
C ASP A 137 5.36 -9.99 9.65
N GLU A 138 5.92 -10.42 10.79
CA GLU A 138 7.35 -10.51 11.03
C GLU A 138 8.09 -11.46 10.07
N ASN A 139 7.37 -12.37 9.42
CA ASN A 139 7.90 -13.34 8.45
C ASN A 139 7.64 -12.92 6.99
N ASN A 140 7.26 -11.66 6.75
CA ASN A 140 6.88 -11.12 5.45
C ASN A 140 5.67 -11.79 4.79
N ARG A 141 4.78 -12.45 5.57
CA ARG A 141 3.53 -12.99 5.04
C ARG A 141 2.50 -11.87 4.95
N PHE A 142 1.78 -11.85 3.84
CA PHE A 142 0.78 -10.82 3.55
C PHE A 142 -0.42 -10.93 4.52
N ILE A 143 -0.83 -9.80 5.09
CA ILE A 143 -2.00 -9.67 5.95
C ILE A 143 -3.13 -8.95 5.23
N GLY A 144 -2.82 -7.84 4.56
CA GLY A 144 -3.82 -7.05 3.85
C GLY A 144 -3.22 -5.82 3.18
N GLY A 145 -4.05 -5.10 2.43
CA GLY A 145 -3.65 -3.89 1.71
C GLY A 145 -4.64 -2.75 1.91
N TRP A 146 -4.15 -1.52 1.75
CA TRP A 146 -4.91 -0.28 1.75
C TRP A 146 -4.40 0.60 0.59
N VAL A 147 -5.29 1.32 -0.11
CA VAL A 147 -4.93 2.02 -1.36
C VAL A 147 -5.48 3.44 -1.40
N GLU A 148 -4.59 4.35 -1.71
CA GLU A 148 -4.80 5.74 -2.10
C GLU A 148 -5.37 6.62 -0.99
N ARG A 149 -6.63 6.44 -0.61
CA ARG A 149 -7.36 7.30 0.32
C ARG A 149 -8.22 6.48 1.28
N PRO A 150 -8.62 7.05 2.43
CA PRO A 150 -9.65 6.47 3.27
C PRO A 150 -10.94 6.20 2.50
N SER A 151 -11.65 5.15 2.88
CA SER A 151 -12.80 4.61 2.14
C SER A 151 -13.91 5.62 1.89
N GLU A 152 -14.19 6.52 2.84
CA GLU A 152 -15.18 7.60 2.69
C GLU A 152 -14.76 8.58 1.59
N LEU A 153 -13.52 9.09 1.65
CA LEU A 153 -12.99 10.02 0.65
C LEU A 153 -12.86 9.35 -0.71
N GLN A 154 -12.43 8.10 -0.74
CA GLN A 154 -12.29 7.33 -1.97
C GLN A 154 -13.64 7.11 -2.65
N LYS A 155 -14.68 6.80 -1.90
CA LYS A 155 -16.04 6.69 -2.41
C LYS A 155 -16.50 8.00 -3.02
N TRP A 156 -16.40 9.10 -2.27
CA TRP A 156 -16.76 10.43 -2.78
C TRP A 156 -16.01 10.77 -4.07
N PHE A 157 -14.69 10.53 -4.11
CA PHE A 157 -13.88 10.79 -5.30
C PHE A 157 -14.35 10.01 -6.53
N VAL A 158 -14.63 8.71 -6.37
CA VAL A 158 -15.10 7.88 -7.49
C VAL A 158 -16.45 8.35 -8.02
N GLU A 159 -17.36 8.76 -7.14
CA GLU A 159 -18.70 9.25 -7.49
C GLU A 159 -18.66 10.63 -8.21
N ASN A 160 -17.66 11.47 -7.92
CA ASN A 160 -17.65 12.86 -8.37
C ASN A 160 -16.60 13.18 -9.46
N LYS A 161 -15.54 12.38 -9.63
CA LYS A 161 -14.42 12.68 -10.55
C LYS A 161 -14.79 12.88 -12.03
N GLY A 162 -15.99 12.47 -12.45
CA GLY A 162 -16.50 12.67 -13.82
C GLY A 162 -17.49 13.80 -13.95
N SER A 163 -17.92 14.43 -12.87
CA SER A 163 -18.98 15.43 -12.82
C SER A 163 -18.54 16.80 -12.31
N VAL A 164 -17.45 16.86 -11.53
CA VAL A 164 -16.88 18.12 -11.02
C VAL A 164 -15.54 18.43 -11.67
N GLY A 165 -15.16 19.71 -11.69
CA GLY A 165 -13.89 20.16 -12.23
C GLY A 165 -12.68 19.71 -11.38
N SER A 166 -11.51 19.69 -12.00
CA SER A 166 -10.26 19.27 -11.31
C SER A 166 -9.99 20.09 -10.05
N ASP A 167 -10.18 21.41 -10.12
CA ASP A 167 -9.90 22.30 -8.99
C ASP A 167 -10.87 22.05 -7.82
N GLU A 168 -12.14 21.81 -8.13
CA GLU A 168 -13.15 21.48 -7.12
C GLU A 168 -12.88 20.12 -6.47
N LEU A 169 -12.43 19.13 -7.26
CA LEU A 169 -11.99 17.83 -6.72
C LEU A 169 -10.84 17.99 -5.73
N HIS A 170 -9.81 18.75 -6.11
CA HIS A 170 -8.65 18.99 -5.26
C HIS A 170 -9.03 19.76 -3.99
N ASP A 171 -9.82 20.84 -4.12
CA ASP A 171 -10.29 21.63 -2.98
C ASP A 171 -11.10 20.78 -1.97
N HIS A 172 -11.97 19.91 -2.47
CA HIS A 172 -12.73 19.01 -1.59
C HIS A 172 -11.82 17.99 -0.88
N ILE A 173 -10.87 17.37 -1.62
CA ILE A 173 -9.91 16.44 -1.03
C ILE A 173 -9.11 17.13 0.07
N ASP A 174 -8.56 18.32 -0.21
CA ASP A 174 -7.75 19.08 0.74
C ASP A 174 -8.54 19.46 2.00
N LYS A 175 -9.77 19.93 1.85
CA LYS A 175 -10.66 20.26 2.97
C LYS A 175 -11.01 19.03 3.82
N TRP A 176 -11.36 17.92 3.16
CA TRP A 176 -11.66 16.67 3.83
C TRP A 176 -10.43 16.17 4.62
N GLN A 177 -9.28 16.13 3.96
CA GLN A 177 -8.02 15.73 4.57
C GLN A 177 -7.65 16.62 5.78
N ALA A 178 -7.76 17.94 5.64
CA ALA A 178 -7.48 18.87 6.73
C ALA A 178 -8.38 18.61 7.97
N LYS A 179 -9.65 18.31 7.75
CA LYS A 179 -10.61 17.96 8.82
C LYS A 179 -10.31 16.60 9.44
N ASP A 180 -9.97 15.60 8.62
CA ASP A 180 -9.68 14.24 9.07
C ASP A 180 -8.38 14.16 9.86
N ALA A 181 -7.38 14.92 9.48
CA ALA A 181 -6.05 14.94 10.11
C ALA A 181 -5.42 13.55 10.25
N GLY A 182 -5.61 12.67 9.22
CA GLY A 182 -5.03 11.33 9.13
C GLY A 182 -5.72 10.25 9.98
N ARG A 183 -6.77 10.61 10.75
CA ARG A 183 -7.46 9.66 11.65
C ARG A 183 -8.04 8.47 10.91
N SER A 184 -8.75 8.70 9.81
CA SER A 184 -9.35 7.62 9.02
C SER A 184 -8.29 6.69 8.42
N THR A 185 -7.19 7.24 7.91
CA THR A 185 -6.05 6.45 7.41
C THR A 185 -5.49 5.54 8.51
N VAL A 186 -5.24 6.09 9.69
CA VAL A 186 -4.71 5.33 10.84
C VAL A 186 -5.69 4.25 11.27
N THR A 187 -6.97 4.58 11.41
CA THR A 187 -8.02 3.64 11.84
C THR A 187 -8.17 2.47 10.86
N GLU A 188 -8.26 2.77 9.56
CA GLU A 188 -8.43 1.71 8.53
C GLU A 188 -7.20 0.79 8.45
N VAL A 189 -6.00 1.36 8.57
CA VAL A 189 -4.76 0.55 8.54
C VAL A 189 -4.60 -0.26 9.83
N LEU A 190 -4.97 0.27 11.01
CA LEU A 190 -4.98 -0.48 12.27
C LEU A 190 -5.91 -1.69 12.19
N ALA A 191 -7.10 -1.53 11.61
CA ALA A 191 -8.03 -2.64 11.40
C ALA A 191 -7.45 -3.76 10.51
N ILE A 192 -6.50 -3.44 9.62
CA ILE A 192 -5.77 -4.45 8.83
C ILE A 192 -4.63 -5.06 9.66
N LEU A 193 -3.87 -4.23 10.37
CA LEU A 193 -2.75 -4.65 11.23
C LEU A 193 -3.16 -5.69 12.29
N GLY A 194 -4.38 -5.60 12.81
CA GLY A 194 -4.95 -6.53 13.78
C GLY A 194 -5.34 -7.91 13.24
N ARG A 195 -5.33 -8.10 11.91
CA ARG A 195 -5.71 -9.38 11.29
C ARG A 195 -4.60 -10.42 11.38
N SER A 196 -4.98 -11.69 11.29
CA SER A 196 -4.03 -12.78 11.03
C SER A 196 -3.60 -12.79 9.56
N PRO A 197 -2.38 -13.27 9.25
CA PRO A 197 -1.98 -13.50 7.86
C PRO A 197 -3.01 -14.38 7.15
N SER A 198 -3.38 -14.02 5.92
CA SER A 198 -4.18 -14.91 5.08
C SER A 198 -3.37 -16.15 4.78
N GLU A 199 -3.90 -17.34 5.10
CA GLU A 199 -3.35 -18.58 4.58
C GLU A 199 -3.40 -18.48 3.05
N GLY A 200 -2.23 -18.59 2.40
CA GLY A 200 -2.10 -18.37 0.97
C GLY A 200 -3.07 -19.27 0.18
N LYS A 201 -3.98 -18.61 -0.57
CA LYS A 201 -4.74 -19.26 -1.64
C LYS A 201 -3.91 -19.29 -2.90
#